data_8feb33df978e2daebfaefb74c23ba5b2
#
_entry.id   8feb33df978e2daebfaefb74c23ba5b2
#
_cell.length_a   1.000
_cell.length_b   1.000
_cell.length_c   1.000
_cell.angle_alpha   90.00
_cell.angle_beta   90.00
_cell.angle_gamma   90.00
#
_symmetry.space_group_name_H-M   'P 1'
#
loop_
_entity.id
_entity.type
_entity.pdbx_description
1 polymer ?
#
loop_
_entity_poly.entity_id
_entity_poly.type
_entity_poly.pdbx_seq_one_letter_code
_entity_poly.pdbx_strand_id
1 'polypeptide(L)'
;MSVVERLFELIKSAKVYDLGQPYWQGMPVHPADPPFLFFLYRYHEHTKELFKEVAPGFADSIGLVVSSMHAGTHFDTPLHMSRNLKVLGEDITRFESDRGYVNLPEKLKSVDLVPPLVLKAVLFDVARYKGVDVLPERYEITPEDLELCAKQEGVSYKDAQCALIRTGYSKFFERDADTYLHKFAGIGVNAAKWLVENGFSVIGIDNLAAGVPKPFEVHNIILSDNGRYLVKSLNLEALSADKKFLCLVVISPLKIKGGEASLVRPIAIA
;
A
#
# COMPACT_ATOMS: atom_id res chain seq x y z
N MET A 1 28.66 8.33 20.40
CA MET A 1 27.43 7.63 20.08
C MET A 1 27.39 7.41 18.58
N SER A 2 27.31 6.16 18.14
CA SER A 2 27.19 5.81 16.71
C SER A 2 25.84 6.27 16.12
N VAL A 3 25.71 6.25 14.80
CA VAL A 3 24.43 6.54 14.12
C VAL A 3 23.33 5.60 14.61
N VAL A 4 23.66 4.32 14.78
CA VAL A 4 22.69 3.29 15.24
C VAL A 4 22.21 3.57 16.66
N GLU A 5 23.09 3.93 17.59
CA GLU A 5 22.71 4.30 18.96
C GLU A 5 21.80 5.53 19.00
N ARG A 6 22.08 6.55 18.16
CA ARG A 6 21.20 7.73 18.04
C ARG A 6 19.83 7.37 17.50
N LEU A 7 19.77 6.57 16.45
CA LEU A 7 18.50 6.09 15.88
C LEU A 7 17.71 5.28 16.92
N PHE A 8 18.36 4.41 17.67
CA PHE A 8 17.72 3.60 18.69
C PHE A 8 17.11 4.46 19.81
N GLU A 9 17.81 5.48 20.30
CA GLU A 9 17.27 6.39 21.31
C GLU A 9 16.08 7.22 20.78
N LEU A 10 16.13 7.64 19.51
CA LEU A 10 15.00 8.32 18.86
C LEU A 10 13.78 7.40 18.73
N ILE A 11 13.98 6.16 18.26
CA ILE A 11 12.89 5.17 18.10
C ILE A 11 12.28 4.79 19.46
N LYS A 12 13.09 4.72 20.53
CA LYS A 12 12.62 4.41 21.88
C LYS A 12 11.59 5.41 22.41
N SER A 13 11.69 6.68 22.01
CA SER A 13 10.77 7.76 22.39
C SER A 13 9.60 7.91 21.42
N ALA A 14 9.65 7.25 20.28
CA ALA A 14 8.61 7.30 19.24
C ALA A 14 7.60 6.18 19.40
N LYS A 15 6.41 6.38 18.82
CA LYS A 15 5.39 5.33 18.70
C LYS A 15 5.46 4.70 17.30
N VAL A 16 5.36 3.38 17.25
CA VAL A 16 5.25 2.63 16.00
C VAL A 16 3.78 2.37 15.70
N TYR A 17 3.37 2.69 14.49
CA TYR A 17 2.02 2.50 13.97
C TYR A 17 2.03 1.42 12.89
N ASP A 18 1.15 0.43 13.03
CA ASP A 18 0.89 -0.55 11.99
C ASP A 18 -0.08 0.05 10.97
N LEU A 19 0.36 0.15 9.72
CA LEU A 19 -0.44 0.70 8.63
C LEU A 19 -1.09 -0.39 7.76
N GLY A 20 -0.92 -1.67 8.13
CA GLY A 20 -1.50 -2.80 7.41
C GLY A 20 -2.92 -3.11 7.86
N GLN A 21 -3.73 -3.62 6.93
CA GLN A 21 -5.01 -4.26 7.24
C GLN A 21 -4.78 -5.73 7.57
N PRO A 22 -5.62 -6.35 8.40
CA PRO A 22 -5.56 -7.80 8.61
C PRO A 22 -5.97 -8.54 7.33
N TYR A 23 -5.45 -9.77 7.17
CA TYR A 23 -5.81 -10.64 6.06
C TYR A 23 -6.59 -11.85 6.58
N TRP A 24 -7.74 -12.14 5.99
CA TRP A 24 -8.55 -13.31 6.33
C TRP A 24 -9.34 -13.79 5.11
N GLN A 25 -9.76 -15.03 5.13
CA GLN A 25 -10.61 -15.58 4.08
C GLN A 25 -12.00 -14.93 4.10
N GLY A 26 -12.37 -14.29 3.00
CA GLY A 26 -13.61 -13.50 2.89
C GLY A 26 -13.42 -12.00 3.13
N MET A 27 -12.18 -11.51 3.31
CA MET A 27 -11.88 -10.08 3.33
C MET A 27 -12.26 -9.39 2.01
N PRO A 28 -12.49 -8.06 2.01
CA PRO A 28 -12.76 -7.33 0.79
C PRO A 28 -11.57 -7.42 -0.18
N VAL A 29 -11.84 -7.86 -1.41
CA VAL A 29 -10.91 -7.91 -2.54
C VAL A 29 -11.63 -7.38 -3.76
N HIS A 30 -10.92 -6.73 -4.67
CA HIS A 30 -11.51 -6.22 -5.91
C HIS A 30 -12.22 -7.36 -6.67
N PRO A 31 -13.47 -7.17 -7.17
CA PRO A 31 -14.25 -8.26 -7.74
C PRO A 31 -13.62 -8.98 -8.94
N ALA A 32 -12.69 -8.32 -9.65
CA ALA A 32 -11.95 -8.92 -10.76
C ALA A 32 -10.71 -9.73 -10.32
N ASP A 33 -10.33 -9.66 -9.04
CA ASP A 33 -9.13 -10.31 -8.53
C ASP A 33 -9.45 -11.66 -7.85
N PRO A 34 -8.51 -12.62 -7.86
CA PRO A 34 -8.63 -13.83 -7.06
C PRO A 34 -8.78 -13.51 -5.57
N PRO A 35 -9.63 -14.25 -4.82
CA PRO A 35 -9.81 -14.03 -3.40
C PRO A 35 -8.54 -14.37 -2.59
N PHE A 36 -8.44 -13.77 -1.39
CA PHE A 36 -7.45 -14.20 -0.41
C PHE A 36 -7.91 -15.50 0.24
N LEU A 37 -7.06 -16.54 0.19
CA LEU A 37 -7.27 -17.84 0.82
C LEU A 37 -6.13 -18.14 1.76
N PHE A 38 -6.47 -18.57 2.95
CA PHE A 38 -5.53 -19.11 3.93
C PHE A 38 -6.10 -20.41 4.51
N PHE A 39 -5.28 -21.44 4.54
CA PHE A 39 -5.65 -22.70 5.20
C PHE A 39 -4.40 -23.40 5.71
N LEU A 40 -4.59 -24.25 6.73
CA LEU A 40 -3.54 -25.14 7.19
C LEU A 40 -3.45 -26.30 6.21
N TYR A 41 -2.37 -26.34 5.43
CA TYR A 41 -2.04 -27.44 4.53
C TYR A 41 -1.73 -28.73 5.32
N ARG A 42 -1.07 -28.56 6.49
CA ARG A 42 -0.83 -29.65 7.46
C ARG A 42 -1.12 -29.18 8.86
N TYR A 43 -1.70 -30.08 9.65
CA TYR A 43 -1.98 -29.91 11.07
C TYR A 43 -0.95 -30.65 11.90
N HIS A 44 -0.77 -30.30 13.17
CA HIS A 44 0.13 -30.99 14.10
C HIS A 44 -0.15 -32.47 14.20
N GLU A 45 -1.40 -32.90 14.15
CA GLU A 45 -1.78 -34.32 14.20
C GLU A 45 -1.21 -35.10 13.00
N HIS A 46 -1.29 -34.50 11.80
CA HIS A 46 -0.74 -35.12 10.58
C HIS A 46 0.79 -35.19 10.63
N THR A 47 1.46 -34.12 11.07
CA THR A 47 2.93 -34.08 11.07
C THR A 47 3.52 -34.94 12.19
N LYS A 48 2.81 -35.10 13.32
CA LYS A 48 3.19 -36.05 14.38
C LYS A 48 3.35 -37.46 13.85
N GLU A 49 2.41 -37.95 13.03
CA GLU A 49 2.51 -39.27 12.42
C GLU A 49 3.61 -39.30 11.34
N LEU A 50 3.77 -38.25 10.57
CA LEU A 50 4.82 -38.14 9.55
C LEU A 50 6.23 -38.22 10.16
N PHE A 51 6.44 -37.61 11.34
CA PHE A 51 7.74 -37.57 12.01
C PHE A 51 7.95 -38.68 13.05
N LYS A 52 7.00 -39.57 13.21
CA LYS A 52 6.97 -40.60 14.25
C LYS A 52 8.27 -41.40 14.42
N GLU A 53 8.93 -41.73 13.30
CA GLU A 53 10.15 -42.54 13.30
C GLU A 53 11.43 -41.70 13.37
N VAL A 54 11.39 -40.46 12.79
CA VAL A 54 12.58 -39.59 12.66
C VAL A 54 12.74 -38.66 13.85
N ALA A 55 11.62 -38.18 14.41
CA ALA A 55 11.57 -37.25 15.52
C ALA A 55 10.35 -37.50 16.43
N PRO A 56 10.39 -38.61 17.24
CA PRO A 56 9.26 -38.96 18.11
C PRO A 56 8.88 -37.83 19.05
N GLY A 57 7.57 -37.47 19.08
CA GLY A 57 7.05 -36.41 19.93
C GLY A 57 7.08 -35.00 19.31
N PHE A 58 7.68 -34.85 18.13
CA PHE A 58 7.61 -33.57 17.39
C PHE A 58 6.41 -33.52 16.45
N ALA A 59 5.88 -32.29 16.28
CA ALA A 59 4.86 -31.99 15.31
C ALA A 59 4.95 -30.51 14.94
N ASP A 60 4.54 -30.14 13.71
CA ASP A 60 4.42 -28.78 13.23
C ASP A 60 3.09 -28.54 12.50
N SER A 61 2.82 -27.32 12.12
CA SER A 61 1.73 -26.96 11.21
C SER A 61 2.27 -26.14 10.05
N ILE A 62 1.70 -26.32 8.86
CA ILE A 62 2.09 -25.63 7.64
C ILE A 62 0.86 -24.91 7.08
N GLY A 63 0.93 -23.57 7.03
CA GLY A 63 -0.06 -22.72 6.36
C GLY A 63 0.24 -22.56 4.88
N LEU A 64 -0.80 -22.38 4.07
CA LEU A 64 -0.72 -22.00 2.68
C LEU A 64 -1.54 -20.75 2.43
N VAL A 65 -0.97 -19.80 1.71
CA VAL A 65 -1.64 -18.58 1.24
C VAL A 65 -1.73 -18.62 -0.28
N VAL A 66 -2.93 -18.35 -0.81
CA VAL A 66 -3.17 -18.07 -2.23
C VAL A 66 -3.91 -16.74 -2.29
N SER A 67 -3.39 -15.78 -3.07
CA SER A 67 -3.94 -14.43 -3.10
C SER A 67 -3.60 -13.71 -4.39
N SER A 68 -4.45 -12.75 -4.79
CA SER A 68 -4.02 -11.65 -5.64
C SER A 68 -2.93 -10.85 -4.93
N MET A 69 -1.97 -10.29 -5.68
CA MET A 69 -1.00 -9.34 -5.14
C MET A 69 -1.64 -8.00 -4.75
N HIS A 70 -2.89 -7.76 -5.16
CA HIS A 70 -3.67 -6.56 -4.89
C HIS A 70 -4.74 -6.75 -3.80
N ALA A 71 -4.65 -7.83 -3.01
CA ALA A 71 -5.54 -8.05 -1.86
C ALA A 71 -5.06 -7.24 -0.63
N GLY A 72 -5.99 -6.65 0.12
CA GLY A 72 -5.70 -5.92 1.35
C GLY A 72 -4.65 -4.82 1.18
N THR A 73 -3.79 -4.63 2.18
CA THR A 73 -2.69 -3.66 2.07
C THR A 73 -1.60 -4.18 1.15
N HIS A 74 -1.39 -3.49 0.04
CA HIS A 74 -0.44 -3.91 -0.99
C HIS A 74 0.30 -2.72 -1.60
N PHE A 75 1.40 -3.05 -2.28
CA PHE A 75 2.30 -2.12 -2.95
C PHE A 75 2.31 -2.39 -4.45
N ASP A 76 1.96 -1.38 -5.24
CA ASP A 76 1.95 -1.45 -6.70
C ASP A 76 3.21 -0.82 -7.29
N THR A 77 3.84 -1.52 -8.22
CA THR A 77 4.90 -0.98 -9.08
C THR A 77 4.30 -0.38 -10.37
N PRO A 78 5.08 0.37 -11.14
CA PRO A 78 4.64 0.86 -12.46
C PRO A 78 4.13 -0.23 -13.42
N LEU A 79 4.56 -1.48 -13.22
CA LEU A 79 4.16 -2.62 -14.07
C LEU A 79 2.69 -3.02 -13.92
N HIS A 80 2.04 -2.60 -12.80
CA HIS A 80 0.62 -2.93 -12.56
C HIS A 80 -0.33 -2.31 -13.59
N MET A 81 0.01 -1.15 -14.12
CA MET A 81 -0.86 -0.43 -15.06
C MET A 81 -0.10 -0.04 -16.33
N SER A 82 -0.82 0.01 -17.43
CA SER A 82 -0.25 0.50 -18.69
C SER A 82 -1.20 1.46 -19.40
N ARG A 83 -0.64 2.45 -20.07
CA ARG A 83 -1.39 3.31 -20.98
C ARG A 83 -1.10 2.89 -22.44
N ASN A 84 -2.11 2.39 -23.12
CA ASN A 84 -1.96 1.84 -24.48
C ASN A 84 -0.83 0.80 -24.57
N LEU A 85 -0.81 -0.15 -23.63
CA LEU A 85 0.20 -1.21 -23.48
C LEU A 85 1.62 -0.67 -23.27
N LYS A 86 1.78 0.57 -22.80
CA LYS A 86 3.09 1.17 -22.52
C LYS A 86 3.23 1.51 -21.04
N VAL A 87 4.43 1.27 -20.52
CA VAL A 87 4.88 1.68 -19.18
C VAL A 87 6.20 2.43 -19.36
N LEU A 88 6.26 3.69 -18.93
CA LEU A 88 7.40 4.59 -19.12
C LEU A 88 7.91 4.59 -20.60
N GLY A 89 6.95 4.52 -21.54
CA GLY A 89 7.21 4.54 -22.98
C GLY A 89 7.58 3.18 -23.59
N GLU A 90 7.85 2.14 -22.79
CA GLU A 90 8.12 0.78 -23.29
C GLU A 90 6.83 -0.01 -23.54
N ASP A 91 6.80 -0.78 -24.61
CA ASP A 91 5.76 -1.77 -24.89
C ASP A 91 5.91 -2.92 -23.90
N ILE A 92 5.00 -2.97 -22.90
CA ILE A 92 5.12 -3.90 -21.78
C ILE A 92 4.86 -5.35 -22.18
N THR A 93 4.08 -5.58 -23.25
CA THR A 93 3.74 -6.93 -23.72
C THR A 93 4.96 -7.76 -24.13
N ARG A 94 6.05 -7.09 -24.46
CA ARG A 94 7.33 -7.72 -24.84
C ARG A 94 8.04 -8.41 -23.67
N PHE A 95 7.62 -8.11 -22.44
CA PHE A 95 8.27 -8.58 -21.21
C PHE A 95 7.35 -9.48 -20.37
N GLU A 96 6.09 -9.66 -20.77
CA GLU A 96 5.12 -10.51 -20.10
C GLU A 96 5.37 -12.00 -20.38
N SER A 97 5.20 -12.82 -19.35
CA SER A 97 5.23 -14.28 -19.47
C SER A 97 4.32 -14.90 -18.39
N ASP A 98 4.05 -16.20 -18.50
CA ASP A 98 3.34 -17.00 -17.50
C ASP A 98 4.07 -17.10 -16.15
N ARG A 99 5.33 -16.65 -16.10
CA ARG A 99 6.17 -16.59 -14.88
C ARG A 99 6.41 -15.18 -14.37
N GLY A 100 5.61 -14.21 -14.81
CA GLY A 100 5.77 -12.80 -14.51
C GLY A 100 6.59 -12.05 -15.57
N TYR A 101 7.02 -10.85 -15.22
CA TYR A 101 7.81 -10.01 -16.12
C TYR A 101 9.27 -10.46 -16.19
N VAL A 102 9.82 -10.55 -17.40
CA VAL A 102 11.18 -11.02 -17.69
C VAL A 102 11.93 -10.04 -18.59
N ASN A 103 13.26 -10.01 -18.46
CA ASN A 103 14.13 -9.17 -19.29
C ASN A 103 13.76 -7.69 -19.32
N LEU A 104 13.26 -7.17 -18.22
CA LEU A 104 12.87 -5.76 -18.08
C LEU A 104 14.07 -4.83 -18.32
N PRO A 105 13.89 -3.70 -19.04
CA PRO A 105 14.89 -2.65 -19.09
C PRO A 105 15.07 -2.01 -17.70
N GLU A 106 16.25 -1.44 -17.42
CA GLU A 106 16.63 -0.92 -16.09
C GLU A 106 15.62 0.06 -15.48
N LYS A 107 14.97 0.87 -16.32
CA LYS A 107 13.95 1.84 -15.89
C LYS A 107 12.64 1.21 -15.41
N LEU A 108 12.37 -0.05 -15.77
CA LEU A 108 11.21 -0.83 -15.33
C LEU A 108 11.66 -1.82 -14.28
N LYS A 109 11.05 -1.75 -13.10
CA LYS A 109 11.42 -2.62 -11.98
C LYS A 109 10.23 -3.47 -11.57
N SER A 110 10.41 -4.77 -11.64
CA SER A 110 9.56 -5.71 -10.89
C SER A 110 9.75 -5.52 -9.38
N VAL A 111 8.79 -5.96 -8.59
CA VAL A 111 8.75 -5.68 -7.15
C VAL A 111 9.97 -6.22 -6.39
N ASP A 112 10.60 -7.29 -6.86
CA ASP A 112 11.82 -7.85 -6.27
C ASP A 112 13.04 -6.94 -6.40
N LEU A 113 13.02 -5.99 -7.35
CA LEU A 113 14.07 -5.00 -7.57
C LEU A 113 13.83 -3.68 -6.81
N VAL A 114 12.67 -3.53 -6.17
CA VAL A 114 12.39 -2.40 -5.29
C VAL A 114 13.06 -2.64 -3.94
N PRO A 115 13.99 -1.77 -3.50
CA PRO A 115 14.60 -1.93 -2.18
C PRO A 115 13.60 -1.66 -1.06
N PRO A 116 13.86 -2.09 0.18
CA PRO A 116 13.13 -1.60 1.33
C PRO A 116 13.17 -0.08 1.38
N LEU A 117 12.03 0.55 1.51
CA LEU A 117 11.87 2.00 1.50
C LEU A 117 11.77 2.52 2.93
N VAL A 118 12.60 3.52 3.26
CA VAL A 118 12.55 4.26 4.53
C VAL A 118 12.41 5.73 4.15
N LEU A 119 11.21 6.30 4.30
CA LEU A 119 10.82 7.56 3.68
C LEU A 119 10.26 8.54 4.71
N LYS A 120 10.60 9.82 4.55
CA LYS A 120 9.86 10.91 5.19
C LYS A 120 8.47 10.97 4.56
N ALA A 121 7.42 10.86 5.37
CA ALA A 121 6.04 10.82 4.93
C ALA A 121 5.21 11.93 5.58
N VAL A 122 4.28 12.50 4.80
CA VAL A 122 3.26 13.42 5.29
C VAL A 122 1.90 12.74 5.19
N LEU A 123 1.13 12.79 6.28
CA LEU A 123 -0.27 12.40 6.31
C LEU A 123 -1.14 13.60 5.93
N PHE A 124 -1.78 13.53 4.79
CA PHE A 124 -2.88 14.42 4.39
C PHE A 124 -4.19 13.83 4.91
N ASP A 125 -4.62 14.22 6.09
CA ASP A 125 -5.87 13.75 6.70
C ASP A 125 -7.06 14.56 6.17
N VAL A 126 -7.42 14.31 4.91
CA VAL A 126 -8.44 15.11 4.21
C VAL A 126 -9.81 14.99 4.87
N ALA A 127 -10.18 13.82 5.40
CA ALA A 127 -11.43 13.66 6.13
C ALA A 127 -11.47 14.58 7.37
N ARG A 128 -10.40 14.59 8.16
CA ARG A 128 -10.27 15.48 9.32
C ARG A 128 -10.27 16.95 8.92
N TYR A 129 -9.55 17.32 7.86
CA TYR A 129 -9.52 18.68 7.32
C TYR A 129 -10.93 19.15 6.95
N LYS A 130 -11.75 18.30 6.35
CA LYS A 130 -13.17 18.59 6.02
C LYS A 130 -14.10 18.53 7.23
N GLY A 131 -13.61 18.20 8.43
CA GLY A 131 -14.43 18.11 9.64
C GLY A 131 -15.36 16.90 9.68
N VAL A 132 -15.04 15.85 8.93
CA VAL A 132 -15.80 14.60 8.85
C VAL A 132 -14.96 13.40 9.25
N ASP A 133 -15.61 12.34 9.69
CA ASP A 133 -14.96 11.09 10.05
C ASP A 133 -14.57 10.26 8.82
N VAL A 134 -15.42 10.32 7.79
CA VAL A 134 -15.26 9.69 6.48
C VAL A 134 -15.69 10.69 5.41
N LEU A 135 -14.92 10.82 4.33
CA LEU A 135 -15.29 11.67 3.20
C LEU A 135 -16.58 11.16 2.52
N PRO A 136 -17.40 12.05 1.98
CA PRO A 136 -18.58 11.65 1.22
C PRO A 136 -18.23 10.67 0.09
N GLU A 137 -19.16 9.78 -0.23
CA GLU A 137 -19.03 8.88 -1.38
C GLU A 137 -18.67 9.67 -2.64
N ARG A 138 -17.71 9.15 -3.39
CA ARG A 138 -17.19 9.74 -4.65
C ARG A 138 -16.61 11.13 -4.52
N TYR A 139 -16.26 11.56 -3.30
CA TYR A 139 -15.56 12.83 -3.12
C TYR A 139 -14.21 12.78 -3.86
N GLU A 140 -14.01 13.74 -4.77
CA GLU A 140 -12.77 13.91 -5.52
C GLU A 140 -11.83 14.84 -4.76
N ILE A 141 -10.74 14.32 -4.24
CA ILE A 141 -9.69 15.08 -3.55
C ILE A 141 -8.95 15.92 -4.60
N THR A 142 -8.87 17.23 -4.35
CA THR A 142 -8.21 18.21 -5.24
C THR A 142 -6.82 18.60 -4.73
N PRO A 143 -5.96 19.22 -5.56
CA PRO A 143 -4.69 19.82 -5.10
C PRO A 143 -4.89 20.79 -3.95
N GLU A 144 -5.92 21.63 -4.03
CA GLU A 144 -6.25 22.60 -2.99
C GLU A 144 -6.60 21.93 -1.66
N ASP A 145 -7.31 20.79 -1.69
CA ASP A 145 -7.58 20.01 -0.48
C ASP A 145 -6.29 19.55 0.20
N LEU A 146 -5.32 19.10 -0.57
CA LEU A 146 -4.02 18.64 -0.03
C LEU A 146 -3.21 19.79 0.54
N GLU A 147 -3.13 20.92 -0.17
CA GLU A 147 -2.41 22.11 0.29
C GLU A 147 -3.01 22.70 1.56
N LEU A 148 -4.33 22.87 1.59
CA LEU A 148 -5.04 23.41 2.74
C LEU A 148 -5.03 22.45 3.93
N CYS A 149 -5.11 21.14 3.68
CA CYS A 149 -4.94 20.12 4.70
C CYS A 149 -3.57 20.25 5.38
N ALA A 150 -2.48 20.23 4.62
CA ALA A 150 -1.12 20.38 5.17
C ALA A 150 -0.95 21.71 5.93
N LYS A 151 -1.51 22.81 5.41
CA LYS A 151 -1.48 24.11 6.07
C LYS A 151 -2.22 24.12 7.40
N GLN A 152 -3.41 23.54 7.47
CA GLN A 152 -4.21 23.45 8.69
C GLN A 152 -3.55 22.56 9.74
N GLU A 153 -2.91 21.48 9.30
CA GLU A 153 -2.18 20.54 10.15
C GLU A 153 -0.79 21.08 10.59
N GLY A 154 -0.37 22.20 10.02
CA GLY A 154 0.92 22.84 10.34
C GLY A 154 2.12 22.04 9.90
N VAL A 155 2.00 21.20 8.86
CA VAL A 155 3.08 20.38 8.34
C VAL A 155 3.57 20.85 6.98
N SER A 156 4.88 20.73 6.79
CA SER A 156 5.49 20.94 5.47
C SER A 156 5.66 19.60 4.77
N TYR A 157 5.12 19.48 3.56
CA TYR A 157 5.37 18.34 2.69
C TYR A 157 6.63 18.49 1.84
N LYS A 158 7.31 19.61 1.96
CA LYS A 158 8.59 19.86 1.28
C LYS A 158 9.61 18.78 1.70
N ASP A 159 10.29 18.19 0.73
CA ASP A 159 11.25 17.12 0.91
C ASP A 159 10.66 15.80 1.47
N ALA A 160 9.34 15.68 1.52
CA ALA A 160 8.69 14.40 1.79
C ALA A 160 8.66 13.54 0.52
N GLN A 161 8.92 12.26 0.69
CA GLN A 161 8.96 11.30 -0.41
C GLN A 161 7.69 10.45 -0.49
N CYS A 162 6.95 10.38 0.61
CA CYS A 162 5.72 9.62 0.71
C CYS A 162 4.54 10.52 1.11
N ALA A 163 3.45 10.49 0.35
CA ALA A 163 2.17 11.08 0.71
C ALA A 163 1.25 9.98 1.22
N LEU A 164 0.76 10.09 2.45
CA LEU A 164 -0.30 9.24 3.01
C LEU A 164 -1.60 10.03 2.97
N ILE A 165 -2.63 9.49 2.34
CA ILE A 165 -3.91 10.18 2.13
C ILE A 165 -5.01 9.44 2.87
N ARG A 166 -5.61 10.09 3.88
CA ARG A 166 -6.70 9.52 4.66
C ARG A 166 -8.05 10.06 4.20
N THR A 167 -8.90 9.13 3.77
CA THR A 167 -10.29 9.36 3.40
C THR A 167 -11.27 8.91 4.50
N GLY A 168 -10.81 8.05 5.43
CA GLY A 168 -11.59 7.41 6.48
C GLY A 168 -12.22 6.07 6.08
N TYR A 169 -12.07 5.64 4.81
CA TYR A 169 -12.69 4.41 4.31
C TYR A 169 -12.05 3.12 4.85
N SER A 170 -10.84 3.17 5.39
CA SER A 170 -10.24 2.03 6.10
C SER A 170 -11.13 1.44 7.21
N LYS A 171 -11.99 2.26 7.81
CA LYS A 171 -12.95 1.84 8.86
C LYS A 171 -13.97 0.80 8.39
N PHE A 172 -14.23 0.75 7.09
CA PHE A 172 -15.18 -0.20 6.51
C PHE A 172 -14.54 -1.52 6.10
N PHE A 173 -13.21 -1.62 6.07
CA PHE A 173 -12.50 -2.81 5.58
C PHE A 173 -12.96 -4.11 6.26
N GLU A 174 -13.09 -4.10 7.59
CA GLU A 174 -13.56 -5.26 8.35
C GLU A 174 -15.06 -5.26 8.61
N ARG A 175 -15.74 -4.11 8.52
CA ARG A 175 -17.09 -3.94 9.02
C ARG A 175 -18.17 -3.92 7.95
N ASP A 176 -17.83 -3.41 6.76
CA ASP A 176 -18.79 -3.22 5.67
C ASP A 176 -18.06 -3.30 4.33
N ALA A 177 -17.94 -4.53 3.83
CA ALA A 177 -17.26 -4.81 2.57
C ALA A 177 -17.92 -4.10 1.37
N ASP A 178 -19.25 -3.95 1.36
CA ASP A 178 -19.96 -3.28 0.26
C ASP A 178 -19.56 -1.80 0.19
N THR A 179 -19.61 -1.09 1.32
CA THR A 179 -19.19 0.30 1.39
C THR A 179 -17.71 0.45 1.03
N TYR A 180 -16.84 -0.43 1.53
CA TYR A 180 -15.41 -0.39 1.23
C TYR A 180 -15.10 -0.59 -0.26
N LEU A 181 -15.79 -1.51 -0.92
CA LEU A 181 -15.56 -1.87 -2.32
C LEU A 181 -16.19 -0.89 -3.32
N HIS A 182 -17.31 -0.26 -2.96
CA HIS A 182 -18.14 0.44 -3.95
C HIS A 182 -18.40 1.92 -3.67
N LYS A 183 -18.21 2.40 -2.42
CA LYS A 183 -18.63 3.76 -2.01
C LYS A 183 -17.45 4.58 -1.47
N PHE A 184 -16.34 4.64 -2.16
CA PHE A 184 -15.14 5.33 -1.70
C PHE A 184 -14.99 6.76 -2.27
N ALA A 185 -14.31 7.60 -1.52
CA ALA A 185 -13.69 8.86 -1.97
C ALA A 185 -12.26 8.57 -2.47
N GLY A 186 -11.64 9.49 -3.20
CA GLY A 186 -10.28 9.24 -3.67
C GLY A 186 -9.63 10.44 -4.34
N ILE A 187 -8.42 10.22 -4.81
CA ILE A 187 -7.58 11.22 -5.47
C ILE A 187 -8.18 11.59 -6.84
N GLY A 188 -8.36 12.89 -7.08
CA GLY A 188 -8.71 13.40 -8.42
C GLY A 188 -7.51 13.36 -9.37
N VAL A 189 -7.81 13.44 -10.66
CA VAL A 189 -6.77 13.46 -11.72
C VAL A 189 -5.77 14.61 -11.51
N ASN A 190 -6.25 15.79 -11.15
CA ASN A 190 -5.39 16.95 -10.91
C ASN A 190 -4.56 16.78 -9.63
N ALA A 191 -5.10 16.17 -8.58
CA ALA A 191 -4.36 15.86 -7.37
C ALA A 191 -3.27 14.82 -7.62
N ALA A 192 -3.53 13.80 -8.46
CA ALA A 192 -2.51 12.84 -8.87
C ALA A 192 -1.33 13.51 -9.58
N LYS A 193 -1.59 14.44 -10.50
CA LYS A 193 -0.55 15.24 -11.16
C LYS A 193 0.22 16.09 -10.16
N TRP A 194 -0.48 16.80 -9.29
CA TRP A 194 0.11 17.62 -8.24
C TRP A 194 1.04 16.79 -7.32
N LEU A 195 0.64 15.59 -6.92
CA LEU A 195 1.48 14.69 -6.10
C LEU A 195 2.78 14.33 -6.81
N VAL A 196 2.70 13.99 -8.10
CA VAL A 196 3.88 13.67 -8.92
C VAL A 196 4.78 14.89 -9.07
N GLU A 197 4.23 16.06 -9.39
CA GLU A 197 4.94 17.33 -9.58
C GLU A 197 5.62 17.81 -8.30
N ASN A 198 5.05 17.54 -7.13
CA ASN A 198 5.65 17.83 -5.83
C ASN A 198 6.69 16.78 -5.38
N GLY A 199 7.02 15.83 -6.23
CA GLY A 199 8.15 14.92 -6.03
C GLY A 199 7.87 13.70 -5.18
N PHE A 200 6.62 13.42 -4.83
CA PHE A 200 6.28 12.20 -4.10
C PHE A 200 6.60 10.95 -4.94
N SER A 201 7.42 10.07 -4.39
CA SER A 201 7.79 8.80 -5.03
C SER A 201 6.83 7.67 -4.67
N VAL A 202 6.19 7.76 -3.50
CA VAL A 202 5.19 6.81 -3.02
C VAL A 202 3.93 7.57 -2.61
N ILE A 203 2.79 7.12 -3.08
CA ILE A 203 1.48 7.61 -2.68
C ILE A 203 0.74 6.48 -1.95
N GLY A 204 0.38 6.71 -0.69
CA GLY A 204 -0.39 5.77 0.12
C GLY A 204 -1.83 6.26 0.31
N ILE A 205 -2.81 5.36 0.27
CA ILE A 205 -4.22 5.69 0.51
C ILE A 205 -4.92 4.58 1.30
N ASP A 206 -5.94 4.95 2.04
CA ASP A 206 -6.71 4.07 2.94
C ASP A 206 -7.91 3.39 2.28
N ASN A 207 -7.99 3.38 0.95
CA ASN A 207 -9.02 2.68 0.19
C ASN A 207 -8.44 1.80 -0.92
N LEU A 208 -9.32 1.05 -1.59
CA LEU A 208 -8.92 0.08 -2.62
C LEU A 208 -8.56 0.70 -3.96
N ALA A 209 -9.28 1.75 -4.40
CA ALA A 209 -9.24 2.20 -5.78
C ALA A 209 -8.35 3.42 -6.04
N ALA A 210 -7.81 4.05 -4.98
CA ALA A 210 -7.02 5.27 -5.00
C ALA A 210 -7.74 6.47 -5.65
N GLY A 211 -8.21 6.37 -6.89
CA GLY A 211 -8.73 7.50 -7.69
C GLY A 211 -10.25 7.56 -7.84
N VAL A 212 -10.79 8.79 -7.93
CA VAL A 212 -12.21 9.10 -8.20
C VAL A 212 -12.25 10.37 -9.07
N PRO A 213 -13.13 10.53 -10.05
CA PRO A 213 -14.03 9.50 -10.63
C PRO A 213 -13.35 8.60 -11.67
N LYS A 214 -12.08 8.81 -11.94
CA LYS A 214 -11.30 8.15 -12.99
C LYS A 214 -10.14 7.33 -12.40
N PRO A 215 -10.41 6.20 -11.73
CA PRO A 215 -9.38 5.44 -11.03
C PRO A 215 -8.23 5.00 -11.94
N PHE A 216 -8.53 4.49 -13.14
CA PHE A 216 -7.50 4.05 -14.09
C PHE A 216 -6.61 5.20 -14.57
N GLU A 217 -7.17 6.40 -14.76
CA GLU A 217 -6.39 7.58 -15.14
C GLU A 217 -5.43 7.99 -14.02
N VAL A 218 -5.90 7.98 -12.76
CA VAL A 218 -5.07 8.26 -11.58
C VAL A 218 -3.93 7.25 -11.45
N HIS A 219 -4.22 5.95 -11.63
CA HIS A 219 -3.20 4.90 -11.62
C HIS A 219 -2.16 5.11 -12.73
N ASN A 220 -2.60 5.39 -13.97
CA ASN A 220 -1.69 5.62 -15.07
C ASN A 220 -0.77 6.82 -14.81
N ILE A 221 -1.31 7.95 -14.32
CA ILE A 221 -0.50 9.12 -14.00
C ILE A 221 0.57 8.77 -12.95
N ILE A 222 0.21 8.06 -11.91
CA ILE A 222 1.14 7.74 -10.82
C ILE A 222 2.13 6.67 -11.25
N LEU A 223 1.65 5.55 -11.79
CA LEU A 223 2.43 4.35 -12.07
C LEU A 223 3.09 4.40 -13.45
N SER A 224 2.32 4.13 -14.51
CA SER A 224 2.85 3.85 -15.84
C SER A 224 3.46 5.06 -16.57
N ASP A 225 2.95 6.27 -16.29
CA ASP A 225 3.42 7.49 -16.93
C ASP A 225 4.63 8.12 -16.22
N ASN A 226 4.68 8.01 -14.88
CA ASN A 226 5.68 8.71 -14.07
C ASN A 226 6.54 7.80 -13.17
N GLY A 227 6.35 6.48 -13.20
CA GLY A 227 7.22 5.53 -12.50
C GLY A 227 7.18 5.65 -10.97
N ARG A 228 6.08 6.15 -10.41
CA ARG A 228 5.88 6.23 -8.97
C ARG A 228 5.25 4.95 -8.45
N TYR A 229 5.08 4.83 -7.13
CA TYR A 229 4.50 3.67 -6.47
C TYR A 229 3.19 4.05 -5.79
N LEU A 230 2.26 3.08 -5.71
CA LEU A 230 1.05 3.19 -4.89
C LEU A 230 1.09 2.18 -3.74
N VAL A 231 0.57 2.59 -2.58
CA VAL A 231 0.26 1.68 -1.47
C VAL A 231 -1.21 1.86 -1.13
N LYS A 232 -1.99 0.81 -1.31
CA LYS A 232 -3.45 0.89 -1.15
C LYS A 232 -3.92 0.13 0.09
N SER A 233 -5.16 0.42 0.50
CA SER A 233 -5.79 -0.22 1.65
C SER A 233 -5.00 -0.05 2.96
N LEU A 234 -4.39 1.11 3.16
CA LEU A 234 -3.70 1.45 4.41
C LEU A 234 -4.70 1.64 5.57
N ASN A 235 -4.27 1.33 6.78
CA ASN A 235 -4.95 1.73 8.01
C ASN A 235 -4.25 2.98 8.58
N LEU A 236 -4.84 4.16 8.37
CA LEU A 236 -4.29 5.45 8.80
C LEU A 236 -4.98 6.01 10.05
N GLU A 237 -5.92 5.26 10.65
CA GLU A 237 -6.76 5.74 11.73
C GLU A 237 -5.97 6.10 13.00
N ALA A 238 -4.98 5.28 13.37
CA ALA A 238 -4.17 5.54 14.57
C ALA A 238 -3.27 6.77 14.41
N LEU A 239 -2.69 7.00 13.22
CA LEU A 239 -1.93 8.21 12.92
C LEU A 239 -2.80 9.46 13.02
N SER A 240 -4.02 9.40 12.43
CA SER A 240 -5.01 10.48 12.49
C SER A 240 -5.43 10.79 13.92
N ALA A 241 -5.78 9.76 14.70
CA ALA A 241 -6.21 9.91 16.09
C ALA A 241 -5.14 10.62 16.95
N ASP A 242 -3.88 10.23 16.77
CA ASP A 242 -2.74 10.81 17.51
C ASP A 242 -2.20 12.09 16.86
N LYS A 243 -2.83 12.59 15.78
CA LYS A 243 -2.42 13.80 15.03
C LYS A 243 -0.96 13.76 14.57
N LYS A 244 -0.52 12.59 14.11
CA LYS A 244 0.83 12.40 13.60
C LYS A 244 0.87 12.62 12.09
N PHE A 245 0.98 13.89 11.69
CA PHE A 245 0.92 14.31 10.29
C PHE A 245 2.29 14.27 9.59
N LEU A 246 3.37 14.11 10.34
CA LEU A 246 4.72 13.88 9.83
C LEU A 246 5.29 12.63 10.50
N CYS A 247 5.78 11.68 9.71
CA CYS A 247 6.33 10.43 10.20
C CYS A 247 7.44 9.88 9.30
N LEU A 248 8.18 8.92 9.82
CA LEU A 248 9.02 8.03 9.04
C LEU A 248 8.20 6.80 8.67
N VAL A 249 8.07 6.48 7.38
CA VAL A 249 7.39 5.27 6.92
C VAL A 249 8.41 4.24 6.45
N VAL A 250 8.23 2.99 6.87
CA VAL A 250 8.99 1.84 6.38
C VAL A 250 8.06 0.96 5.56
N ILE A 251 8.43 0.73 4.29
CA ILE A 251 7.67 -0.09 3.33
C ILE A 251 8.63 -1.12 2.75
N SER A 252 8.37 -2.40 2.99
CA SER A 252 9.21 -3.49 2.52
C SER A 252 8.37 -4.52 1.78
N PRO A 253 8.19 -4.37 0.45
CA PRO A 253 7.48 -5.35 -0.35
C PRO A 253 8.24 -6.67 -0.42
N LEU A 254 7.51 -7.76 -0.63
CA LEU A 254 8.11 -9.08 -0.82
C LEU A 254 8.91 -9.12 -2.14
N LYS A 255 10.02 -9.82 -2.13
CA LYS A 255 10.88 -9.98 -3.31
C LYS A 255 10.34 -11.06 -4.26
N ILE A 256 9.20 -10.78 -4.88
CA ILE A 256 8.57 -11.67 -5.86
C ILE A 256 9.17 -11.38 -7.22
N LYS A 257 10.02 -12.26 -7.71
CA LYS A 257 10.73 -12.07 -8.98
C LYS A 257 9.75 -11.96 -10.15
N GLY A 258 9.84 -10.86 -10.88
CA GLY A 258 8.96 -10.56 -12.01
C GLY A 258 7.53 -10.15 -11.61
N GLY A 259 7.28 -9.86 -10.33
CA GLY A 259 5.97 -9.41 -9.87
C GLY A 259 5.74 -7.92 -10.11
N GLU A 260 4.51 -7.56 -10.39
CA GLU A 260 4.02 -6.18 -10.59
C GLU A 260 3.58 -5.49 -9.30
N ALA A 261 3.35 -6.28 -8.27
CA ALA A 261 2.88 -5.82 -6.96
C ALA A 261 3.31 -6.78 -5.83
N SER A 262 3.00 -6.43 -4.60
CA SER A 262 3.23 -7.29 -3.43
C SER A 262 2.29 -6.94 -2.30
N LEU A 263 1.81 -7.95 -1.58
CA LEU A 263 1.28 -7.77 -0.24
C LEU A 263 2.36 -7.12 0.64
N VAL A 264 1.97 -6.18 1.49
CA VAL A 264 2.91 -5.44 2.33
C VAL A 264 2.29 -5.07 3.67
N ARG A 265 3.10 -4.98 4.73
CA ARG A 265 2.71 -4.47 6.05
C ARG A 265 3.58 -3.26 6.39
N PRO A 266 3.21 -2.06 5.92
CA PRO A 266 3.98 -0.86 6.21
C PRO A 266 3.82 -0.47 7.68
N ILE A 267 4.86 0.19 8.21
CA ILE A 267 4.80 0.81 9.53
C ILE A 267 5.15 2.29 9.44
N ALA A 268 4.60 3.09 10.35
CA ALA A 268 5.05 4.46 10.55
C ALA A 268 5.65 4.62 11.95
N ILE A 269 6.63 5.50 12.07
CA ILE A 269 7.32 5.87 13.32
C ILE A 269 7.18 7.37 13.51
N ALA A 270 6.54 7.81 14.62
CA ALA A 270 6.29 9.22 14.91
C ALA A 270 6.23 9.55 16.41
#